data_dab353186024e592fc4312e37f302098
#
_entry.id   dab353186024e592fc4312e37f302098
#
_cell.length_a   1.000
_cell.length_b   1.000
_cell.length_c   1.000
_cell.angle_alpha   90.00
_cell.angle_beta   90.00
_cell.angle_gamma   90.00
#
_symmetry.space_group_name_H-M   'P 1'
#
loop_
_entity.id
_entity.type
_entity.pdbx_description
1 polymer ?
#
loop_
_entity_poly.entity_id
_entity_poly.type
_entity_poly.pdbx_seq_one_letter_code
_entity_poly.pdbx_strand_id
1 'polypeptide(L)'
;MAVHDLDMTRFLAGSDPVEILAVGSCHIDKSIEDLPGSEAFDTASCIVRYPGGVNAMVDVCRQSSYGYDQRAEVLGTSGMIATDNVYPNTAKIYKNGEFNCRSLVF
;
A
#
# COMPACT_ATOMS: atom_id res chain seq x y z
N MET A 1 -1.33 9.03 5.68
CA MET A 1 -1.69 7.92 4.81
C MET A 1 -0.74 6.74 5.01
N ALA A 2 0.55 6.83 4.73
CA ALA A 2 1.51 5.72 4.83
C ALA A 2 2.03 5.37 6.24
N VAL A 3 1.60 6.06 7.29
CA VAL A 3 2.17 5.89 8.64
C VAL A 3 2.01 4.47 9.19
N HIS A 4 0.86 3.85 8.95
CA HIS A 4 0.60 2.48 9.42
C HIS A 4 1.42 1.45 8.65
N ASP A 5 1.61 1.67 7.35
CA ASP A 5 2.37 0.77 6.48
C ASP A 5 3.87 0.86 6.82
N LEU A 6 4.39 2.06 7.06
CA LEU A 6 5.77 2.26 7.49
C LEU A 6 6.03 1.66 8.88
N ASP A 7 5.10 1.81 9.81
CA ASP A 7 5.18 1.18 11.14
C ASP A 7 5.16 -0.35 11.03
N MET A 8 4.31 -0.90 10.15
CA MET A 8 4.25 -2.32 9.88
C MET A 8 5.57 -2.86 9.31
N THR A 9 6.18 -2.18 8.35
CA THR A 9 7.47 -2.61 7.79
C THR A 9 8.58 -2.57 8.84
N ARG A 10 8.58 -1.55 9.71
CA ARG A 10 9.51 -1.45 10.83
C ARG A 10 9.33 -2.62 11.82
N PHE A 11 8.08 -2.95 12.15
CA PHE A 11 7.75 -4.06 13.04
C PHE A 11 8.22 -5.40 12.43
N LEU A 12 7.94 -5.65 11.16
CA LEU A 12 8.33 -6.87 10.48
C LEU A 12 9.84 -6.99 10.28
N ALA A 13 10.53 -5.89 10.02
CA ALA A 13 11.99 -5.86 9.91
C ALA A 13 12.70 -6.00 11.27
N GLY A 14 12.01 -5.68 12.38
CA GLY A 14 12.55 -5.76 13.73
C GLY A 14 13.63 -4.72 14.05
N SER A 15 13.71 -3.65 13.27
CA SER A 15 14.74 -2.60 13.40
C SER A 15 14.26 -1.27 12.84
N ASP A 16 14.97 -0.20 13.17
CA ASP A 16 14.72 1.11 12.59
C ASP A 16 15.26 1.22 11.16
N PRO A 17 14.60 1.96 10.27
CA PRO A 17 15.08 2.16 8.91
C PRO A 17 16.36 3.00 8.88
N VAL A 18 17.23 2.73 7.91
CA VAL A 18 18.46 3.47 7.68
C VAL A 18 18.37 4.43 6.49
N GLU A 19 17.46 4.13 5.56
CA GLU A 19 17.26 4.95 4.36
C GLU A 19 15.86 4.76 3.82
N ILE A 20 15.26 5.83 3.32
CA ILE A 20 13.96 5.81 2.64
C ILE A 20 14.10 6.59 1.33
N LEU A 21 13.70 5.94 0.24
CA LEU A 21 13.50 6.57 -1.06
C LEU A 21 12.00 6.55 -1.36
N ALA A 22 11.42 7.72 -1.60
CA ALA A 22 10.00 7.83 -1.86
C ALA A 22 9.72 8.70 -3.10
N VAL A 23 8.67 8.32 -3.81
CA VAL A 23 8.07 9.11 -4.88
C VAL A 23 6.58 9.21 -4.62
N GLY A 24 6.02 10.38 -4.88
CA GLY A 24 4.59 10.62 -4.71
C GLY A 24 4.01 11.42 -5.85
N SER A 25 2.71 11.33 -6.02
CA SER A 25 1.97 12.05 -7.06
C SER A 25 0.52 12.29 -6.65
N CYS A 26 -0.10 13.28 -7.29
CA CYS A 26 -1.52 13.57 -7.18
C CYS A 26 -2.23 13.16 -8.46
N HIS A 27 -2.98 12.06 -8.43
CA HIS A 27 -3.73 11.55 -9.58
C HIS A 27 -5.24 11.57 -9.36
N ILE A 28 -5.67 11.51 -8.10
CA ILE A 28 -7.07 11.34 -7.73
C ILE A 28 -7.70 12.69 -7.40
N ASP A 29 -7.07 13.46 -6.52
CA ASP A 29 -7.59 14.74 -6.05
C ASP A 29 -6.58 15.87 -6.33
N LYS A 30 -6.69 16.46 -7.49
CA LYS A 30 -5.83 17.58 -7.91
C LYS A 30 -5.99 18.83 -7.05
N SER A 31 -7.07 18.94 -6.27
CA SER A 31 -7.25 20.08 -5.37
C SER A 31 -6.24 20.09 -4.21
N ILE A 32 -5.63 18.97 -3.94
CA ILE A 32 -4.58 18.83 -2.90
C ILE A 32 -3.25 19.40 -3.41
N GLU A 33 -2.99 19.34 -4.72
CA GLU A 33 -1.77 19.83 -5.35
C GLU A 33 -1.66 21.36 -5.28
N ASP A 34 -2.81 22.05 -5.31
CA ASP A 34 -2.90 23.51 -5.32
C ASP A 34 -2.87 24.17 -3.92
N LEU A 35 -2.76 23.41 -2.84
CA LEU A 35 -2.70 23.95 -1.49
C LEU A 35 -1.31 24.55 -1.21
N PRO A 36 -1.17 25.87 -0.98
CA PRO A 36 0.11 26.49 -0.71
C PRO A 36 0.83 25.86 0.50
N GLY A 37 2.05 25.35 0.27
CA GLY A 37 2.87 24.75 1.32
C GLY A 37 2.50 23.30 1.66
N SER A 38 1.61 22.65 0.92
CA SER A 38 1.33 21.22 1.07
C SER A 38 2.04 20.42 -0.01
N GLU A 39 2.99 19.59 0.38
CA GLU A 39 3.48 18.47 -0.42
C GLU A 39 2.56 17.26 -0.18
N ALA A 40 1.27 17.42 -0.46
CA ALA A 40 0.29 16.37 -0.25
C ALA A 40 0.19 15.48 -1.50
N PHE A 41 0.36 14.19 -1.31
CA PHE A 41 0.21 13.19 -2.35
C PHE A 41 -0.98 12.29 -2.03
N ASP A 42 -1.70 11.85 -3.05
CA ASP A 42 -2.76 10.83 -2.92
C ASP A 42 -2.27 9.42 -3.29
N THR A 43 -1.14 9.35 -3.97
CA THR A 43 -0.47 8.10 -4.36
C THR A 43 1.01 8.22 -4.06
N ALA A 44 1.59 7.23 -3.41
CA ALA A 44 3.02 7.21 -3.12
C ALA A 44 3.56 5.78 -3.10
N SER A 45 4.82 5.66 -3.55
CA SER A 45 5.59 4.43 -3.47
C SER A 45 6.92 4.72 -2.78
N CYS A 46 7.34 3.85 -1.88
CA CYS A 46 8.64 4.00 -1.23
C CYS A 46 9.38 2.68 -1.08
N ILE A 47 10.71 2.79 -1.08
CA ILE A 47 11.63 1.71 -0.73
C ILE A 47 12.28 2.10 0.58
N VAL A 48 12.19 1.20 1.56
CA VAL A 48 12.75 1.38 2.89
C VAL A 48 13.86 0.37 3.10
N ARG A 49 15.06 0.84 3.45
CA ARG A 49 16.20 -0.01 3.77
C ARG A 49 16.37 -0.13 5.27
N TYR A 50 16.62 -1.34 5.70
CA TYR A 50 16.87 -1.70 7.10
C TYR A 50 18.30 -2.28 7.25
N PRO A 51 18.85 -2.31 8.47
CA PRO A 51 20.11 -2.98 8.75
C PRO A 51 20.08 -4.46 8.33
N GLY A 52 21.25 -5.01 7.96
CA GLY A 52 21.37 -6.41 7.58
C GLY A 52 20.87 -6.75 6.17
N GLY A 53 20.61 -5.73 5.32
CA GLY A 53 20.21 -5.92 3.93
C GLY A 53 18.71 -6.20 3.74
N VAL A 54 17.90 -6.04 4.77
CA VAL A 54 16.44 -6.15 4.66
C VAL A 54 15.90 -4.92 3.95
N ASN A 55 15.03 -5.13 2.96
CA ASN A 55 14.38 -4.06 2.21
C ASN A 55 12.86 -4.26 2.23
N ALA A 56 12.13 -3.17 2.34
CA ALA A 56 10.67 -3.17 2.20
C ALA A 56 10.25 -2.25 1.05
N MET A 57 9.20 -2.63 0.36
CA MET A 57 8.50 -1.79 -0.61
C MET A 57 7.11 -1.49 -0.05
N VAL A 58 6.72 -0.23 -0.10
CA VAL A 58 5.41 0.23 0.37
C VAL A 58 4.76 1.04 -0.73
N ASP A 59 3.58 0.59 -1.15
CA ASP A 59 2.73 1.30 -2.09
C ASP A 59 1.45 1.73 -1.37
N VAL A 60 1.13 3.00 -1.45
CA VAL A 60 -0.08 3.56 -0.85
C VAL A 60 -0.85 4.39 -1.87
N CYS A 61 -2.15 4.17 -1.90
CA CYS A 61 -3.07 4.94 -2.71
C CYS A 61 -4.29 5.30 -1.86
N ARG A 62 -4.68 6.57 -1.90
CA ARG A 62 -5.83 7.05 -1.12
C ARG A 62 -7.15 6.46 -1.57
N GLN A 63 -7.25 6.05 -2.82
CA GLN A 63 -8.47 5.50 -3.40
C GLN A 63 -8.16 4.23 -4.18
N SER A 64 -8.58 3.11 -3.64
CA SER A 64 -8.57 1.83 -4.35
C SER A 64 -9.97 1.55 -4.89
N SER A 65 -10.09 1.36 -6.19
CA SER A 65 -11.38 1.12 -6.88
C SER A 65 -12.06 -0.17 -6.46
N TYR A 66 -11.31 -1.10 -5.90
CA TYR A 66 -11.77 -2.41 -5.43
C TYR A 66 -12.08 -2.44 -3.92
N GLY A 67 -11.95 -1.33 -3.22
CA GLY A 67 -12.23 -1.19 -1.79
C GLY A 67 -10.98 -1.01 -0.93
N TYR A 68 -11.14 -1.22 0.38
CA TYR A 68 -10.04 -1.12 1.32
C TYR A 68 -8.98 -2.19 1.06
N ASP A 69 -7.73 -1.76 0.88
CA ASP A 69 -6.59 -2.64 0.61
C ASP A 69 -5.53 -2.50 1.71
N GLN A 70 -5.26 -3.59 2.40
CA GLN A 70 -4.19 -3.69 3.39
C GLN A 70 -3.59 -5.10 3.33
N ARG A 71 -2.63 -5.29 2.45
CA ARG A 71 -1.93 -6.55 2.24
C ARG A 71 -0.48 -6.43 2.63
N ALA A 72 0.10 -7.51 3.12
CA ALA A 72 1.51 -7.59 3.43
C ALA A 72 2.09 -8.93 2.98
N GLU A 73 3.31 -8.90 2.51
CA GLU A 73 4.08 -10.07 2.13
C GLU A 73 5.48 -9.98 2.73
N VAL A 74 5.93 -11.06 3.32
CA VAL A 74 7.29 -11.17 3.87
C VAL A 74 7.95 -12.36 3.23
N LEU A 75 8.99 -12.10 2.43
CA LEU A 75 9.84 -13.11 1.82
C LEU A 75 11.11 -13.26 2.65
N GLY A 76 11.29 -14.42 3.26
CA GLY A 76 12.46 -14.79 4.03
C GLY A 76 13.27 -15.90 3.35
N THR A 77 14.44 -16.21 3.90
CA THR A 77 15.31 -17.26 3.38
C THR A 77 14.73 -18.67 3.50
N SER A 78 13.78 -18.87 4.41
CA SER A 78 13.16 -20.18 4.68
C SER A 78 11.72 -20.30 4.17
N GLY A 79 11.17 -19.23 3.58
CA GLY A 79 9.82 -19.24 3.06
C GLY A 79 9.20 -17.84 2.96
N MET A 80 7.92 -17.81 2.66
CA MET A 80 7.14 -16.60 2.47
C MET A 80 5.85 -16.68 3.29
N ILE A 81 5.47 -15.54 3.86
CA ILE A 81 4.16 -15.34 4.48
C ILE A 81 3.49 -14.16 3.77
N ALA A 82 2.25 -14.35 3.39
CA ALA A 82 1.44 -13.29 2.80
C ALA A 82 0.08 -13.20 3.50
N THR A 83 -0.40 -11.98 3.68
CA THR A 83 -1.77 -11.70 4.10
C THR A 83 -2.55 -11.12 2.93
N ASP A 84 -3.84 -11.38 2.92
CA ASP A 84 -4.75 -10.84 1.92
C ASP A 84 -5.87 -10.06 2.59
N ASN A 85 -6.61 -9.28 1.80
CA ASN A 85 -7.76 -8.55 2.28
C ASN A 85 -8.89 -9.52 2.66
N VAL A 86 -9.60 -9.17 3.74
CA VAL A 86 -10.81 -9.88 4.15
C VAL A 86 -12.00 -9.28 3.40
N TYR A 87 -12.60 -10.06 2.53
CA TYR A 87 -13.78 -9.68 1.78
C TYR A 87 -15.03 -10.32 2.38
N PRO A 88 -16.19 -9.63 2.35
CA PRO A 88 -17.46 -10.19 2.84
C PRO A 88 -17.90 -11.45 2.08
N ASN A 89 -17.43 -11.60 0.85
CA ASN A 89 -17.66 -12.77 0.00
C ASN A 89 -16.56 -12.91 -1.06
N THR A 90 -16.55 -14.02 -1.75
CA THR A 90 -15.58 -14.34 -2.81
C THR A 90 -16.12 -14.08 -4.22
N ALA A 91 -17.26 -13.37 -4.36
CA ALA A 91 -17.85 -13.07 -5.64
C ALA A 91 -16.95 -12.13 -6.46
N LYS A 92 -16.68 -12.52 -7.69
CA LYS A 92 -15.92 -11.74 -8.68
C LYS A 92 -16.82 -11.39 -9.83
N ILE A 93 -16.89 -10.11 -10.18
CA ILE A 93 -17.71 -9.63 -11.30
C ILE A 93 -16.78 -9.26 -12.44
N TYR A 94 -16.98 -9.90 -13.57
CA TYR A 94 -16.29 -9.60 -14.83
C TYR A 94 -17.30 -8.96 -15.78
N LYS A 95 -17.10 -7.71 -16.16
CA LYS A 95 -18.01 -6.99 -17.05
C LYS A 95 -17.22 -6.25 -18.13
N ASN A 96 -17.40 -6.64 -19.39
CA ASN A 96 -16.87 -5.94 -20.57
C ASN A 96 -15.38 -5.57 -20.49
N GLY A 97 -14.54 -6.50 -20.01
CA GLY A 97 -13.10 -6.26 -19.85
C GLY A 97 -12.70 -5.47 -18.62
N GLU A 98 -13.64 -5.01 -17.83
CA GLU A 98 -13.36 -4.40 -16.52
C GLU A 98 -13.34 -5.47 -15.42
N PHE A 99 -12.26 -5.51 -14.68
CA PHE A 99 -12.14 -6.34 -13.49
C PHE A 99 -12.61 -5.55 -12.27
N ASN A 100 -13.81 -5.85 -11.79
CA ASN A 100 -14.34 -5.27 -10.56
C ASN A 100 -14.54 -6.36 -9.51
N CYS A 101 -13.74 -6.36 -8.46
CA CYS A 101 -14.02 -7.06 -7.23
C CYS A 101 -14.98 -6.20 -6.41
N ARG A 102 -16.29 -6.41 -6.52
CA ARG A 102 -17.26 -5.74 -5.65
C ARG A 102 -17.66 -6.64 -4.51
N SER A 103 -17.52 -6.10 -3.31
CA SER A 103 -18.22 -6.59 -2.14
C SER A 103 -19.72 -6.40 -2.36
N LEU A 104 -20.44 -7.47 -2.64
CA LEU A 104 -21.89 -7.46 -2.62
C LEU A 104 -22.31 -7.53 -1.14
N VAL A 105 -22.75 -6.41 -0.60
CA VAL A 105 -23.45 -6.37 0.68
C VAL A 105 -24.92 -6.66 0.36
N PHE A 106 -25.42 -7.81 0.84
CA PHE A 106 -26.84 -8.12 0.84
C PHE A 106 -27.47 -7.58 2.09
#